data_2938d5495d323f8da07c1347d8895501
#
_entry.id   2938d5495d323f8da07c1347d8895501
#
_cell.length_a   1.000
_cell.length_b   1.000
_cell.length_c   1.000
_cell.angle_alpha   90.00
_cell.angle_beta   90.00
_cell.angle_gamma   90.00
#
_symmetry.space_group_name_H-M   'P 1'
#
loop_
_entity.id
_entity.type
_entity.pdbx_description
1 polymer ?
#
loop_
_entity_poly.entity_id
_entity_poly.type
_entity_poly.pdbx_seq_one_letter_code
_entity_poly.pdbx_strand_id
1 'polypeptide(L)'
;MVKKEFKAESKRLLEMMINSIYTQREIFLRELISNASDAIDKIYYKALSDDQLVFNKDDYYIKLAADKASRTLTILDTGIGMTKEELENNLGVIAKSGSLAFKKENESKDGHNIIGQFGVGFYSAFMVADTVTVISKALGSDEAYKWESQGADGYTIEPCSKASVGTEIILKIKENTEEDQYDEFLEEYRLKAIIKKYSDFIRYPIKMEVAVRKPKADSENEFEEVHEEQTVNSMVPIWRKNKNELTPEDYENFYFEKRYGFDKPIKHVHISADGAVVYNAILFIPEKTPFDYYTKEYEKGLELYSNGVLIMDKCSDLVPDYFSFVKGMVDSEDLSLNISRELLQHDRQLKLIAKNIKNKIKSQLQSLLKDEREQYEKFYQSFGRQLKFGVYSDYGMNKEDLQDLLMFYSSTEKKLVTLDEYVSRMPEDQKYIYYASGESIARIEKLPQAEMVADKGYEMLYFTDEIDEFAVKMMMKYKDKEFKSVSSGDLGIEQDQEENSSAAEETDNKDLFDYMAGLLTDKVTKVKASKRLKSHPVCLSAEGELSIEMEKILKSMPNNQDVKADKVLEINVHHQVFHSLKDAYAHDKEKVNLYTNLLYQQALLIEGLPLQDPVQFTNDICKIMV
;
A
#
# COMPACT_ATOMS: atom_id res chain seq x y z
N MET A 1 40.27 19.07 31.78
CA MET A 1 38.81 19.13 31.94
C MET A 1 38.35 17.84 32.63
N VAL A 2 37.68 17.94 33.78
CA VAL A 2 37.11 16.76 34.46
C VAL A 2 35.74 16.47 33.81
N LYS A 3 35.62 15.33 33.13
CA LYS A 3 34.39 14.85 32.57
C LYS A 3 33.46 14.48 33.74
N LYS A 4 32.28 15.11 33.83
CA LYS A 4 31.25 14.80 34.82
C LYS A 4 30.19 13.92 34.19
N GLU A 5 29.76 12.88 34.86
CA GLU A 5 28.65 12.01 34.44
C GLU A 5 27.32 12.66 34.79
N PHE A 6 26.30 12.40 33.93
CA PHE A 6 24.93 12.81 34.22
C PHE A 6 24.37 11.97 35.36
N LYS A 7 23.67 12.60 36.30
CA LYS A 7 22.90 11.92 37.35
C LYS A 7 21.45 11.75 36.87
N ALA A 8 20.88 10.55 36.98
CA ALA A 8 19.52 10.26 36.63
C ALA A 8 18.63 10.20 37.88
N GLU A 9 17.42 10.81 37.80
CA GLU A 9 16.35 10.59 38.76
C GLU A 9 15.54 9.35 38.33
N SER A 10 15.86 8.20 38.90
CA SER A 10 15.32 6.89 38.51
C SER A 10 13.78 6.84 38.58
N LYS A 11 13.17 7.46 39.60
CA LYS A 11 11.72 7.53 39.76
C LYS A 11 11.04 8.24 38.56
N ARG A 12 11.52 9.43 38.23
CA ARG A 12 10.98 10.23 37.13
C ARG A 12 11.19 9.58 35.77
N LEU A 13 12.35 8.92 35.58
CA LEU A 13 12.60 8.16 34.35
C LEU A 13 11.62 6.99 34.21
N LEU A 14 11.34 6.25 35.28
CA LEU A 14 10.39 5.14 35.25
C LEU A 14 8.98 5.65 34.97
N GLU A 15 8.53 6.74 35.58
CA GLU A 15 7.24 7.38 35.29
C GLU A 15 7.12 7.81 33.82
N MET A 16 8.19 8.40 33.24
CA MET A 16 8.22 8.76 31.82
C MET A 16 8.18 7.52 30.92
N MET A 17 8.85 6.44 31.30
CA MET A 17 8.85 5.19 30.56
C MET A 17 7.49 4.53 30.56
N ILE A 18 6.82 4.46 31.70
CA ILE A 18 5.48 3.88 31.82
C ILE A 18 4.46 4.67 30.99
N ASN A 19 4.55 6.00 30.97
CA ASN A 19 3.52 6.85 30.39
C ASN A 19 3.81 7.34 28.96
N SER A 20 5.03 7.16 28.42
CA SER A 20 5.42 7.83 27.16
C SER A 20 6.13 6.95 26.15
N ILE A 21 6.56 5.73 26.50
CA ILE A 21 7.29 4.87 25.55
C ILE A 21 6.34 4.15 24.61
N TYR A 22 5.20 3.71 25.10
CA TYR A 22 4.23 2.93 24.32
C TYR A 22 2.96 3.75 24.07
N THR A 23 2.48 3.70 22.84
CA THR A 23 1.25 4.42 22.43
C THR A 23 -0.01 3.63 22.80
N GLN A 24 0.10 2.29 22.87
CA GLN A 24 -1.03 1.40 23.15
C GLN A 24 -0.76 0.56 24.39
N ARG A 25 -1.73 0.53 25.32
CA ARG A 25 -1.57 -0.21 26.58
C ARG A 25 -1.48 -1.72 26.39
N GLU A 26 -2.17 -2.29 25.41
CA GLU A 26 -2.18 -3.72 25.11
C GLU A 26 -0.78 -4.31 24.83
N ILE A 27 0.19 -3.45 24.53
CA ILE A 27 1.59 -3.81 24.31
C ILE A 27 2.22 -4.49 25.54
N PHE A 28 1.73 -4.21 26.77
CA PHE A 28 2.25 -4.87 27.96
C PHE A 28 2.25 -6.40 27.82
N LEU A 29 1.20 -6.97 27.23
CA LEU A 29 1.07 -8.42 27.10
C LEU A 29 2.08 -8.97 26.08
N ARG A 30 2.31 -8.25 24.96
CA ARG A 30 3.35 -8.57 23.97
C ARG A 30 4.74 -8.64 24.66
N GLU A 31 5.08 -7.64 25.43
CA GLU A 31 6.39 -7.54 26.09
C GLU A 31 6.59 -8.65 27.13
N LEU A 32 5.58 -8.95 27.95
CA LEU A 32 5.68 -10.01 28.96
C LEU A 32 5.74 -11.40 28.32
N ILE A 33 4.97 -11.67 27.27
CA ILE A 33 5.05 -12.94 26.52
C ILE A 33 6.41 -13.07 25.81
N SER A 34 6.96 -11.98 25.25
CA SER A 34 8.29 -11.98 24.65
C SER A 34 9.39 -12.31 25.67
N ASN A 35 9.29 -11.74 26.87
CA ASN A 35 10.22 -12.05 27.96
C ASN A 35 10.11 -13.50 28.42
N ALA A 36 8.89 -14.04 28.48
CA ALA A 36 8.64 -15.44 28.81
C ALA A 36 9.23 -16.39 27.73
N SER A 37 9.07 -16.06 26.46
CA SER A 37 9.71 -16.78 25.34
C SER A 37 11.23 -16.77 25.45
N ASP A 38 11.83 -15.60 25.71
CA ASP A 38 13.29 -15.46 25.89
C ASP A 38 13.80 -16.30 27.09
N ALA A 39 13.01 -16.40 28.16
CA ALA A 39 13.39 -17.22 29.33
C ALA A 39 13.43 -18.73 28.99
N ILE A 40 12.57 -19.19 28.11
CA ILE A 40 12.59 -20.58 27.60
C ILE A 40 13.74 -20.76 26.61
N ASP A 41 13.97 -19.80 25.69
CA ASP A 41 15.10 -19.85 24.77
C ASP A 41 16.45 -19.97 25.50
N LYS A 42 16.64 -19.31 26.66
CA LYS A 42 17.84 -19.43 27.45
C LYS A 42 18.08 -20.87 27.96
N ILE A 43 17.03 -21.61 28.31
CA ILE A 43 17.15 -23.04 28.64
C ILE A 43 17.60 -23.83 27.42
N TYR A 44 16.95 -23.60 26.27
CA TYR A 44 17.29 -24.27 25.02
C TYR A 44 18.75 -24.09 24.66
N TYR A 45 19.29 -22.85 24.67
CA TYR A 45 20.71 -22.60 24.39
C TYR A 45 21.63 -23.20 25.42
N LYS A 46 21.23 -23.22 26.67
CA LYS A 46 22.03 -23.87 27.76
C LYS A 46 22.09 -25.39 27.52
N ALA A 47 20.99 -26.02 27.13
CA ALA A 47 20.94 -27.44 26.78
C ALA A 47 21.81 -27.80 25.59
N LEU A 48 22.02 -26.89 24.61
CA LEU A 48 22.97 -27.12 23.51
C LEU A 48 24.45 -27.23 23.94
N SER A 49 24.76 -26.73 25.12
CA SER A 49 26.15 -26.71 25.65
C SER A 49 26.35 -27.56 26.91
N ASP A 50 25.30 -28.13 27.47
CA ASP A 50 25.30 -28.95 28.68
C ASP A 50 24.61 -30.29 28.44
N ASP A 51 25.41 -31.35 28.26
CA ASP A 51 24.91 -32.71 27.95
C ASP A 51 24.04 -33.30 29.12
N GLN A 52 24.05 -32.68 30.29
CA GLN A 52 23.19 -33.12 31.41
C GLN A 52 21.77 -32.51 31.35
N LEU A 53 21.58 -31.47 30.54
CA LEU A 53 20.32 -30.77 30.42
C LEU A 53 19.58 -31.23 29.14
N VAL A 54 18.54 -32.02 29.32
CA VAL A 54 17.71 -32.46 28.18
C VAL A 54 16.59 -31.44 27.97
N PHE A 55 16.52 -30.87 26.77
CA PHE A 55 15.44 -29.98 26.37
C PHE A 55 14.38 -30.77 25.58
N ASN A 56 13.22 -31.03 26.23
CA ASN A 56 12.07 -31.58 25.54
C ASN A 56 11.04 -30.45 25.31
N LYS A 57 10.78 -30.11 24.05
CA LYS A 57 9.96 -28.96 23.68
C LYS A 57 8.56 -28.99 24.29
N ASP A 58 7.98 -30.15 24.51
CA ASP A 58 6.63 -30.32 25.04
C ASP A 58 6.48 -29.94 26.52
N ASP A 59 7.60 -29.85 27.25
CA ASP A 59 7.65 -29.46 28.66
C ASP A 59 7.63 -27.94 28.85
N TYR A 60 7.82 -27.18 27.75
CA TYR A 60 7.98 -25.72 27.80
C TYR A 60 6.76 -25.01 27.21
N TYR A 61 6.18 -24.11 28.00
CA TYR A 61 5.00 -23.33 27.61
C TYR A 61 4.90 -22.02 28.38
N ILE A 62 4.04 -21.13 27.89
CA ILE A 62 3.61 -19.91 28.57
C ILE A 62 2.14 -20.11 28.92
N LYS A 63 1.72 -19.78 30.16
CA LYS A 63 0.32 -19.90 30.55
C LYS A 63 -0.22 -18.58 31.06
N LEU A 64 -1.42 -18.22 30.58
CA LEU A 64 -2.16 -17.06 31.04
C LEU A 64 -3.38 -17.51 31.83
N ALA A 65 -3.64 -16.82 32.95
CA ALA A 65 -4.84 -17.01 33.76
C ALA A 65 -5.37 -15.67 34.24
N ALA A 66 -6.62 -15.36 33.96
CA ALA A 66 -7.30 -14.16 34.43
C ALA A 66 -8.31 -14.52 35.52
N ASP A 67 -8.27 -13.83 36.64
CA ASP A 67 -9.27 -13.91 37.70
C ASP A 67 -9.97 -12.57 37.88
N LYS A 68 -11.20 -12.51 37.46
CA LYS A 68 -12.04 -11.31 37.54
C LYS A 68 -12.36 -10.92 38.98
N ALA A 69 -12.52 -11.92 39.88
CA ALA A 69 -12.90 -11.67 41.25
C ALA A 69 -11.78 -10.99 42.02
N SER A 70 -10.54 -11.43 41.84
CA SER A 70 -9.36 -10.81 42.43
C SER A 70 -8.77 -9.71 41.57
N ARG A 71 -9.30 -9.47 40.36
CA ARG A 71 -8.76 -8.53 39.35
C ARG A 71 -7.28 -8.79 39.07
N THR A 72 -6.91 -10.05 38.86
CA THR A 72 -5.52 -10.43 38.60
C THR A 72 -5.39 -11.10 37.23
N LEU A 73 -4.30 -10.74 36.53
CA LEU A 73 -3.83 -11.45 35.34
C LEU A 73 -2.47 -12.08 35.65
N THR A 74 -2.37 -13.39 35.53
CA THR A 74 -1.16 -14.16 35.78
C THR A 74 -0.55 -14.61 34.45
N ILE A 75 0.76 -14.36 34.26
CA ILE A 75 1.55 -14.87 33.16
C ILE A 75 2.64 -15.75 33.75
N LEU A 76 2.64 -17.04 33.41
CA LEU A 76 3.61 -18.03 33.88
C LEU A 76 4.42 -18.53 32.70
N ASP A 77 5.73 -18.65 32.86
CA ASP A 77 6.65 -19.34 31.97
C ASP A 77 7.34 -20.51 32.67
N THR A 78 7.69 -21.52 31.89
CA THR A 78 8.51 -22.65 32.31
C THR A 78 9.97 -22.45 31.92
N GLY A 79 10.41 -21.18 31.81
CA GLY A 79 11.76 -20.79 31.43
C GLY A 79 12.81 -20.96 32.52
N ILE A 80 14.01 -20.41 32.28
CA ILE A 80 15.19 -20.58 33.13
C ILE A 80 15.01 -20.06 34.57
N GLY A 81 14.02 -19.19 34.80
CA GLY A 81 13.83 -18.52 36.08
C GLY A 81 14.93 -17.54 36.41
N MET A 82 14.89 -16.99 37.66
CA MET A 82 15.85 -15.97 38.14
C MET A 82 16.23 -16.26 39.59
N THR A 83 17.52 -16.08 39.92
CA THR A 83 18.04 -15.99 41.26
C THR A 83 17.68 -14.65 41.90
N LYS A 84 17.95 -14.47 43.22
CA LYS A 84 17.76 -13.19 43.89
C LYS A 84 18.54 -12.05 43.24
N GLU A 85 19.83 -12.29 42.94
CA GLU A 85 20.68 -11.31 42.28
C GLU A 85 20.19 -10.97 40.87
N GLU A 86 19.66 -11.95 40.13
CA GLU A 86 19.10 -11.73 38.81
C GLU A 86 17.79 -10.93 38.88
N LEU A 87 16.93 -11.15 39.88
CA LEU A 87 15.75 -10.33 40.12
C LEU A 87 16.12 -8.87 40.40
N GLU A 88 17.13 -8.64 41.30
CA GLU A 88 17.65 -7.31 41.59
C GLU A 88 18.23 -6.64 40.34
N ASN A 89 18.99 -7.37 39.50
CA ASN A 89 19.67 -6.84 38.36
C ASN A 89 18.74 -6.62 37.14
N ASN A 90 17.77 -7.51 36.90
CA ASN A 90 16.93 -7.49 35.68
C ASN A 90 15.64 -6.71 35.90
N LEU A 91 15.10 -6.65 37.13
CA LEU A 91 13.84 -5.96 37.43
C LEU A 91 14.07 -4.70 38.30
N GLY A 92 15.18 -4.62 39.01
CA GLY A 92 15.53 -3.48 39.88
C GLY A 92 16.41 -2.43 39.21
N VAL A 93 16.95 -2.70 38.00
CA VAL A 93 17.79 -1.78 37.24
C VAL A 93 17.15 -1.44 35.90
N ILE A 94 16.75 -0.19 35.72
CA ILE A 94 16.09 0.32 34.51
C ILE A 94 17.08 0.26 33.35
N ALA A 95 16.57 -0.18 32.18
CA ALA A 95 17.31 -0.31 30.91
C ALA A 95 18.50 -1.31 30.97
N LYS A 96 18.46 -2.27 31.86
CA LYS A 96 19.38 -3.40 31.91
C LYS A 96 18.67 -4.64 31.37
N SER A 97 19.14 -5.20 30.25
CA SER A 97 18.57 -6.41 29.65
C SER A 97 19.44 -7.63 29.93
N GLY A 98 18.93 -8.58 30.72
CA GLY A 98 19.54 -9.89 30.90
C GLY A 98 19.53 -10.74 29.62
N SER A 99 18.58 -10.50 28.72
CA SER A 99 18.51 -11.16 27.41
C SER A 99 19.58 -10.64 26.45
N LEU A 100 19.88 -9.34 26.48
CA LEU A 100 20.97 -8.76 25.69
C LEU A 100 22.35 -9.23 26.19
N ALA A 101 22.57 -9.32 27.51
CA ALA A 101 23.79 -9.84 28.08
C ALA A 101 24.00 -11.30 27.63
N PHE A 102 22.99 -12.13 27.75
CA PHE A 102 23.00 -13.52 27.27
C PHE A 102 23.30 -13.65 25.79
N LYS A 103 22.70 -12.79 24.95
CA LYS A 103 22.95 -12.75 23.50
C LYS A 103 24.42 -12.47 23.21
N LYS A 104 25.02 -11.49 23.85
CA LYS A 104 26.45 -11.14 23.68
C LYS A 104 27.39 -12.26 24.09
N GLU A 105 27.08 -12.97 25.18
CA GLU A 105 27.89 -14.12 25.64
C GLU A 105 27.80 -15.34 24.68
N ASN A 106 26.73 -15.44 23.88
CA ASN A 106 26.46 -16.56 22.97
C ASN A 106 26.48 -16.18 21.48
N GLU A 107 27.05 -15.03 21.10
CA GLU A 107 27.12 -14.55 19.69
C GLU A 107 27.73 -15.55 18.70
N SER A 108 28.58 -16.48 19.18
CA SER A 108 29.18 -17.53 18.35
C SER A 108 28.30 -18.78 18.11
N LYS A 109 27.10 -18.84 18.70
CA LYS A 109 26.24 -20.03 18.72
C LYS A 109 24.80 -19.70 18.29
N ASP A 110 24.56 -19.20 17.07
CA ASP A 110 23.19 -18.97 16.53
C ASP A 110 22.19 -18.29 17.52
N GLY A 111 22.67 -17.45 18.43
CA GLY A 111 21.87 -16.76 19.45
C GLY A 111 20.98 -15.64 18.91
N HIS A 112 20.57 -15.70 17.63
CA HIS A 112 19.85 -14.63 16.94
C HIS A 112 18.37 -14.49 17.34
N ASN A 113 17.82 -15.46 18.06
CA ASN A 113 16.36 -15.53 18.30
C ASN A 113 15.86 -14.83 19.56
N ILE A 114 16.71 -14.17 20.34
CA ILE A 114 16.31 -13.46 21.56
C ILE A 114 15.62 -12.14 21.22
N ILE A 115 14.40 -11.96 21.74
CA ILE A 115 13.50 -10.85 21.40
C ILE A 115 13.82 -9.61 22.27
N GLY A 116 13.99 -9.77 23.59
CA GLY A 116 14.13 -8.68 24.57
C GLY A 116 15.52 -8.07 24.63
N GLN A 117 15.74 -6.90 24.01
CA GLN A 117 17.07 -6.26 23.91
C GLN A 117 17.23 -5.00 24.76
N PHE A 118 16.15 -4.30 25.12
CA PHE A 118 16.22 -2.95 25.71
C PHE A 118 16.10 -2.89 27.22
N GLY A 119 15.62 -3.95 27.88
CA GLY A 119 15.47 -4.00 29.36
C GLY A 119 14.39 -3.04 29.90
N VAL A 120 13.43 -2.68 29.10
CA VAL A 120 12.32 -1.75 29.44
C VAL A 120 10.96 -2.38 29.31
N GLY A 121 10.80 -3.46 28.52
CA GLY A 121 9.53 -4.08 28.20
C GLY A 121 8.77 -4.56 29.46
N PHE A 122 9.45 -5.05 30.47
CA PHE A 122 8.83 -5.46 31.73
C PHE A 122 8.02 -4.35 32.40
N TYR A 123 8.51 -3.10 32.38
CA TYR A 123 7.84 -1.99 33.03
C TYR A 123 6.53 -1.57 32.38
N SER A 124 6.25 -2.04 31.16
CA SER A 124 4.95 -1.85 30.53
C SER A 124 3.79 -2.46 31.32
N ALA A 125 4.07 -3.45 32.20
CA ALA A 125 3.11 -4.02 33.13
C ALA A 125 2.43 -2.94 34.00
N PHE A 126 3.15 -1.90 34.40
CA PHE A 126 2.61 -0.80 35.21
C PHE A 126 1.67 0.14 34.46
N MET A 127 1.57 0.02 33.12
CA MET A 127 0.54 0.74 32.35
C MET A 127 -0.86 0.25 32.72
N VAL A 128 -1.01 -1.03 33.09
CA VAL A 128 -2.31 -1.69 33.32
C VAL A 128 -2.46 -2.21 34.76
N ALA A 129 -1.38 -2.29 35.55
CA ALA A 129 -1.40 -2.85 36.90
C ALA A 129 -0.99 -1.83 37.97
N ASP A 130 -1.67 -1.86 39.11
CA ASP A 130 -1.28 -1.10 40.29
C ASP A 130 -0.17 -1.78 41.07
N THR A 131 -0.12 -3.11 41.04
CA THR A 131 0.91 -3.91 41.70
C THR A 131 1.34 -5.03 40.76
N VAL A 132 2.65 -5.20 40.65
CA VAL A 132 3.29 -6.29 39.90
C VAL A 132 4.05 -7.16 40.86
N THR A 133 3.67 -8.44 40.94
CA THR A 133 4.35 -9.46 41.75
C THR A 133 5.04 -10.45 40.82
N VAL A 134 6.32 -10.75 41.05
CA VAL A 134 7.09 -11.73 40.28
C VAL A 134 7.63 -12.81 41.24
N ILE A 135 7.21 -14.05 40.99
CA ILE A 135 7.66 -15.23 41.74
C ILE A 135 8.55 -16.06 40.82
N SER A 136 9.82 -16.22 41.16
CA SER A 136 10.78 -16.93 40.32
C SER A 136 11.63 -17.93 41.06
N LYS A 137 11.90 -19.07 40.38
CA LYS A 137 12.82 -20.10 40.80
C LYS A 137 13.81 -20.40 39.68
N ALA A 138 15.09 -20.17 39.89
CA ALA A 138 16.12 -20.39 38.89
C ALA A 138 16.40 -21.87 38.66
N LEU A 139 16.78 -22.22 37.45
CA LEU A 139 17.25 -23.57 37.09
C LEU A 139 18.44 -23.98 37.93
N GLY A 140 18.36 -25.12 38.59
CA GLY A 140 19.42 -25.63 39.50
C GLY A 140 19.43 -25.02 40.89
N SER A 141 18.43 -24.21 41.27
CA SER A 141 18.28 -23.63 42.62
C SER A 141 17.14 -24.30 43.36
N ASP A 142 17.35 -24.53 44.66
CA ASP A 142 16.28 -24.98 45.58
C ASP A 142 15.45 -23.79 46.11
N GLU A 143 16.02 -22.58 46.04
CA GLU A 143 15.40 -21.36 46.54
C GLU A 143 14.55 -20.66 45.49
N ALA A 144 13.45 -20.07 45.94
CA ALA A 144 12.58 -19.22 45.14
C ALA A 144 12.40 -17.86 45.84
N TYR A 145 12.19 -16.82 45.04
CA TYR A 145 12.04 -15.45 45.52
C TYR A 145 10.83 -14.78 44.95
N LYS A 146 10.18 -13.95 45.77
CA LYS A 146 9.09 -13.04 45.39
C LYS A 146 9.61 -11.63 45.34
N TRP A 147 9.53 -11.01 44.19
CA TRP A 147 9.73 -9.58 43.93
C TRP A 147 8.37 -8.90 43.82
N GLU A 148 8.17 -7.72 44.40
CA GLU A 148 6.92 -6.99 44.35
C GLU A 148 7.17 -5.50 44.31
N SER A 149 6.39 -4.79 43.43
CA SER A 149 6.48 -3.35 43.27
C SER A 149 5.13 -2.74 42.87
N GLN A 150 4.92 -1.48 43.28
CA GLN A 150 3.82 -0.62 42.86
C GLN A 150 4.29 0.46 41.86
N GLY A 151 5.42 0.26 41.20
CA GLY A 151 5.97 1.17 40.22
C GLY A 151 7.14 2.00 40.75
N ALA A 152 7.03 3.32 40.64
CA ALA A 152 8.15 4.23 40.86
C ALA A 152 8.63 4.35 42.35
N ASP A 153 7.89 3.78 43.31
CA ASP A 153 8.22 3.86 44.75
C ASP A 153 9.21 2.80 45.24
N GLY A 154 9.69 1.94 44.34
CA GLY A 154 10.65 0.89 44.63
C GLY A 154 10.05 -0.50 44.62
N TYR A 155 10.80 -1.47 45.17
CA TYR A 155 10.40 -2.88 45.21
C TYR A 155 10.88 -3.58 46.46
N THR A 156 10.29 -4.74 46.76
CA THR A 156 10.73 -5.65 47.81
C THR A 156 11.10 -6.99 47.21
N ILE A 157 12.05 -7.70 47.84
CA ILE A 157 12.38 -9.10 47.50
C ILE A 157 12.39 -9.90 48.78
N GLU A 158 11.65 -11.01 48.83
CA GLU A 158 11.60 -11.91 49.96
C GLU A 158 11.64 -13.39 49.48
N PRO A 159 12.19 -14.30 50.31
CA PRO A 159 12.11 -15.74 50.02
C PRO A 159 10.66 -16.23 49.97
N CYS A 160 10.37 -17.14 49.05
CA CYS A 160 9.06 -17.77 48.91
C CYS A 160 9.20 -19.24 48.54
N SER A 161 8.07 -19.95 48.40
CA SER A 161 8.04 -21.32 47.86
C SER A 161 7.51 -21.35 46.45
N LYS A 162 8.22 -22.01 45.53
CA LYS A 162 7.77 -22.32 44.18
C LYS A 162 8.20 -23.74 43.80
N ALA A 163 7.26 -24.57 43.42
CA ALA A 163 7.52 -25.99 43.16
C ALA A 163 8.40 -26.21 41.92
N SER A 164 8.06 -25.56 40.78
CA SER A 164 8.73 -25.71 39.51
C SER A 164 9.65 -24.54 39.17
N VAL A 165 10.68 -24.82 38.39
CA VAL A 165 11.54 -23.78 37.73
C VAL A 165 10.70 -22.91 36.83
N GLY A 166 11.09 -21.65 36.64
CA GLY A 166 10.41 -20.68 35.79
C GLY A 166 9.95 -19.44 36.56
N THR A 167 9.23 -18.57 35.89
CA THR A 167 8.75 -17.30 36.44
C THR A 167 7.25 -17.17 36.34
N GLU A 168 6.62 -16.58 37.34
CA GLU A 168 5.20 -16.26 37.39
C GLU A 168 5.07 -14.77 37.72
N ILE A 169 4.40 -14.05 36.82
CA ILE A 169 4.13 -12.60 36.92
C ILE A 169 2.64 -12.43 37.19
N ILE A 170 2.28 -11.84 38.31
CA ILE A 170 0.92 -11.56 38.75
C ILE A 170 0.69 -10.05 38.68
N LEU A 171 -0.22 -9.62 37.84
CA LEU A 171 -0.65 -8.24 37.64
C LEU A 171 -1.93 -7.98 38.41
N LYS A 172 -1.95 -7.08 39.37
CA LYS A 172 -3.16 -6.54 39.97
C LYS A 172 -3.68 -5.44 39.04
N ILE A 173 -4.68 -5.73 38.25
CA ILE A 173 -5.22 -4.84 37.21
C ILE A 173 -5.90 -3.62 37.85
N LYS A 174 -5.59 -2.43 37.34
CA LYS A 174 -6.16 -1.14 37.76
C LYS A 174 -7.66 -1.13 37.69
N GLU A 175 -8.28 -0.30 38.54
CA GLU A 175 -9.71 -0.01 38.43
C GLU A 175 -10.02 0.79 37.14
N ASN A 176 -11.22 0.62 36.61
CA ASN A 176 -11.68 1.40 35.46
C ASN A 176 -11.77 2.90 35.83
N THR A 177 -11.46 3.76 34.88
CA THR A 177 -11.67 5.21 34.98
C THR A 177 -12.72 5.66 33.97
N GLU A 178 -13.05 6.95 33.94
CA GLU A 178 -13.96 7.50 32.93
C GLU A 178 -13.39 7.38 31.50
N GLU A 179 -12.06 7.42 31.37
CA GLU A 179 -11.35 7.39 30.07
C GLU A 179 -10.86 5.98 29.72
N ASP A 180 -10.62 5.10 30.70
CA ASP A 180 -9.92 3.85 30.52
C ASP A 180 -10.66 2.66 31.12
N GLN A 181 -10.81 1.60 30.31
CA GLN A 181 -11.50 0.35 30.68
C GLN A 181 -10.50 -0.79 30.88
N TYR A 182 -9.86 -0.87 32.04
CA TYR A 182 -8.84 -1.88 32.34
C TYR A 182 -9.40 -3.30 32.50
N ASP A 183 -10.71 -3.44 32.79
CA ASP A 183 -11.39 -4.76 32.88
C ASP A 183 -11.29 -5.56 31.57
N GLU A 184 -11.09 -4.89 30.42
CA GLU A 184 -10.90 -5.58 29.15
C GLU A 184 -9.74 -6.59 29.19
N PHE A 185 -8.70 -6.33 30.00
CA PHE A 185 -7.54 -7.21 30.13
C PHE A 185 -7.77 -8.41 31.06
N LEU A 186 -8.96 -8.55 31.61
CA LEU A 186 -9.46 -9.74 32.32
C LEU A 186 -10.42 -10.57 31.49
N GLU A 187 -10.75 -10.09 30.27
CA GLU A 187 -11.67 -10.78 29.36
C GLU A 187 -10.91 -11.76 28.44
N GLU A 188 -11.37 -13.03 28.43
CA GLU A 188 -10.76 -14.10 27.64
C GLU A 188 -10.63 -13.73 26.14
N TYR A 189 -11.72 -13.22 25.56
CA TYR A 189 -11.75 -12.87 24.14
C TYR A 189 -10.73 -11.77 23.80
N ARG A 190 -10.52 -10.81 24.72
CA ARG A 190 -9.59 -9.70 24.53
C ARG A 190 -8.14 -10.18 24.62
N LEU A 191 -7.82 -11.01 25.61
CA LEU A 191 -6.50 -11.61 25.74
C LEU A 191 -6.13 -12.44 24.51
N LYS A 192 -7.08 -13.28 24.02
CA LYS A 192 -6.89 -14.02 22.77
C LYS A 192 -6.65 -13.12 21.58
N ALA A 193 -7.41 -12.03 21.44
CA ALA A 193 -7.24 -11.09 20.35
C ALA A 193 -5.85 -10.41 20.37
N ILE A 194 -5.36 -10.01 21.55
CA ILE A 194 -4.02 -9.45 21.73
C ILE A 194 -2.95 -10.49 21.41
N ILE A 195 -3.07 -11.72 21.89
CA ILE A 195 -2.13 -12.80 21.58
C ILE A 195 -2.10 -13.08 20.08
N LYS A 196 -3.24 -13.20 19.44
CA LYS A 196 -3.35 -13.42 17.99
C LYS A 196 -2.74 -12.28 17.19
N LYS A 197 -2.88 -11.05 17.65
CA LYS A 197 -2.34 -9.87 16.98
C LYS A 197 -0.81 -9.80 17.09
N TYR A 198 -0.26 -9.92 18.29
CA TYR A 198 1.15 -9.59 18.54
C TYR A 198 2.07 -10.79 18.72
N SER A 199 1.56 -11.93 19.19
CA SER A 199 2.33 -13.06 19.70
C SER A 199 1.90 -14.41 19.11
N ASP A 200 1.12 -14.40 18.03
CA ASP A 200 0.59 -15.62 17.41
C ASP A 200 1.68 -16.60 16.97
N PHE A 201 2.83 -16.07 16.59
CA PHE A 201 3.95 -16.84 16.05
C PHE A 201 5.13 -16.99 17.02
N ILE A 202 4.91 -16.73 18.29
CA ILE A 202 5.83 -17.14 19.36
C ILE A 202 5.95 -18.68 19.30
N ARG A 203 7.19 -19.19 19.32
CA ARG A 203 7.54 -20.59 19.05
C ARG A 203 7.10 -21.59 20.12
N TYR A 204 6.68 -21.10 21.28
CA TYR A 204 6.20 -21.90 22.40
C TYR A 204 4.67 -21.80 22.54
N PRO A 205 3.99 -22.88 22.98
CA PRO A 205 2.55 -22.84 23.18
C PRO A 205 2.18 -21.82 24.26
N ILE A 206 1.25 -20.93 23.92
CA ILE A 206 0.60 -20.02 24.87
C ILE A 206 -0.72 -20.64 25.23
N LYS A 207 -0.86 -21.07 26.50
CA LYS A 207 -2.01 -21.80 27.02
C LYS A 207 -2.93 -20.87 27.82
N MET A 208 -4.22 -21.05 27.64
CA MET A 208 -5.25 -20.36 28.43
C MET A 208 -6.41 -21.32 28.71
N GLU A 209 -7.11 -21.13 29.84
CA GLU A 209 -8.40 -21.74 30.07
C GLU A 209 -9.46 -20.99 29.23
N VAL A 210 -10.19 -21.74 28.43
CA VAL A 210 -11.16 -21.23 27.46
C VAL A 210 -12.51 -21.85 27.73
N ALA A 211 -13.52 -20.99 27.76
CA ALA A 211 -14.91 -21.44 27.85
C ALA A 211 -15.35 -22.07 26.53
N VAL A 212 -15.66 -23.37 26.56
CA VAL A 212 -16.12 -24.12 25.39
C VAL A 212 -17.55 -24.64 25.67
N ARG A 213 -18.46 -24.40 24.74
CA ARG A 213 -19.82 -24.96 24.80
C ARG A 213 -19.79 -26.39 24.29
N LYS A 214 -20.08 -27.35 25.21
CA LYS A 214 -20.24 -28.77 24.86
C LYS A 214 -21.69 -29.22 25.01
N PRO A 215 -22.16 -30.12 24.16
CA PRO A 215 -23.48 -30.76 24.38
C PRO A 215 -23.48 -31.47 25.72
N LYS A 216 -24.55 -31.33 26.50
CA LYS A 216 -24.72 -32.14 27.72
C LYS A 216 -24.88 -33.61 27.37
N ALA A 217 -24.30 -34.49 28.19
CA ALA A 217 -24.30 -35.94 27.95
C ALA A 217 -25.71 -36.55 27.79
N ASP A 218 -26.74 -35.91 28.34
CA ASP A 218 -28.13 -36.43 28.40
C ASP A 218 -29.11 -35.67 27.49
N SER A 219 -28.64 -34.71 26.63
CA SER A 219 -29.53 -33.88 25.80
C SER A 219 -28.84 -33.38 24.52
N GLU A 220 -29.39 -33.68 23.35
CA GLU A 220 -28.88 -33.23 22.05
C GLU A 220 -29.03 -31.70 21.81
N ASN A 221 -29.87 -31.02 22.61
CA ASN A 221 -30.19 -29.59 22.40
C ASN A 221 -29.76 -28.68 23.56
N GLU A 222 -29.20 -29.21 24.63
CA GLU A 222 -28.68 -28.43 25.74
C GLU A 222 -27.15 -28.41 25.71
N PHE A 223 -26.58 -27.23 25.89
CA PHE A 223 -25.13 -27.02 25.96
C PHE A 223 -24.76 -26.61 27.39
N GLU A 224 -23.62 -27.11 27.84
CA GLU A 224 -22.95 -26.64 29.06
C GLU A 224 -21.64 -25.94 28.70
N GLU A 225 -21.27 -24.97 29.50
CA GLU A 225 -20.01 -24.26 29.38
C GLU A 225 -18.96 -24.96 30.22
N VAL A 226 -17.91 -25.47 29.59
CA VAL A 226 -16.81 -26.19 30.23
C VAL A 226 -15.53 -25.41 29.96
N HIS A 227 -14.72 -25.22 31.00
CA HIS A 227 -13.41 -24.59 30.84
C HIS A 227 -12.36 -25.65 30.48
N GLU A 228 -11.64 -25.41 29.38
CA GLU A 228 -10.57 -26.29 28.92
C GLU A 228 -9.30 -25.50 28.63
N GLU A 229 -8.15 -26.07 29.01
CA GLU A 229 -6.88 -25.53 28.65
C GLU A 229 -6.61 -25.70 27.15
N GLN A 230 -6.45 -24.61 26.43
CA GLN A 230 -6.17 -24.61 24.98
C GLN A 230 -4.91 -23.81 24.68
N THR A 231 -4.17 -24.23 23.64
CA THR A 231 -3.13 -23.43 23.00
C THR A 231 -3.78 -22.41 22.07
N VAL A 232 -3.55 -21.13 22.34
CA VAL A 232 -4.24 -20.02 21.65
C VAL A 232 -3.42 -19.35 20.55
N ASN A 233 -2.12 -19.68 20.41
CA ASN A 233 -1.26 -19.19 19.35
C ASN A 233 -0.94 -20.27 18.31
N SER A 234 -0.51 -19.84 17.11
CA SER A 234 -0.24 -20.73 15.97
C SER A 234 1.19 -21.28 15.95
N MET A 235 2.13 -20.68 16.68
CA MET A 235 3.55 -21.04 16.86
C MET A 235 4.40 -21.05 15.60
N VAL A 236 3.98 -21.76 14.55
CA VAL A 236 4.77 -21.92 13.33
C VAL A 236 4.17 -21.10 12.20
N PRO A 237 4.80 -19.98 11.85
CA PRO A 237 4.32 -19.15 10.77
C PRO A 237 4.48 -19.82 9.40
N ILE A 238 3.48 -19.67 8.55
CA ILE A 238 3.47 -20.24 7.20
C ILE A 238 4.69 -19.80 6.38
N TRP A 239 5.19 -18.58 6.57
CA TRP A 239 6.35 -18.03 5.83
C TRP A 239 7.71 -18.62 6.24
N ARG A 240 7.76 -19.37 7.35
CA ARG A 240 8.95 -20.12 7.77
C ARG A 240 8.88 -21.60 7.39
N LYS A 241 7.73 -22.07 6.88
CA LYS A 241 7.58 -23.44 6.39
C LYS A 241 8.25 -23.59 5.03
N ASN A 242 8.70 -24.82 4.72
CA ASN A 242 9.23 -25.12 3.40
C ASN A 242 8.12 -24.98 2.35
N LYS A 243 8.39 -24.26 1.26
CA LYS A 243 7.43 -24.05 0.15
C LYS A 243 6.89 -25.35 -0.44
N ASN A 244 7.72 -26.40 -0.43
CA ASN A 244 7.34 -27.71 -0.97
C ASN A 244 6.34 -28.48 -0.09
N GLU A 245 6.15 -28.05 1.15
CA GLU A 245 5.20 -28.62 2.11
C GLU A 245 3.85 -27.89 2.12
N LEU A 246 3.75 -26.76 1.37
CA LEU A 246 2.58 -25.92 1.33
C LEU A 246 1.83 -26.09 0.03
N THR A 247 0.52 -26.19 0.14
CA THR A 247 -0.41 -26.24 -0.99
C THR A 247 -0.95 -24.84 -1.32
N PRO A 248 -1.48 -24.60 -2.51
CA PRO A 248 -2.17 -23.34 -2.83
C PRO A 248 -3.30 -23.02 -1.84
N GLU A 249 -4.00 -24.04 -1.34
CA GLU A 249 -5.08 -23.89 -0.36
C GLU A 249 -4.58 -23.36 1.00
N ASP A 250 -3.37 -23.75 1.43
CA ASP A 250 -2.77 -23.22 2.66
C ASP A 250 -2.53 -21.71 2.56
N TYR A 251 -2.10 -21.21 1.40
CA TYR A 251 -1.91 -19.77 1.16
C TYR A 251 -3.25 -19.03 1.09
N GLU A 252 -4.27 -19.61 0.45
CA GLU A 252 -5.61 -19.03 0.37
C GLU A 252 -6.24 -18.93 1.76
N ASN A 253 -6.19 -20.01 2.55
CA ASN A 253 -6.70 -20.05 3.91
C ASN A 253 -6.03 -18.98 4.78
N PHE A 254 -4.71 -18.88 4.69
CA PHE A 254 -3.98 -17.87 5.44
C PHE A 254 -4.39 -16.43 5.02
N TYR A 255 -4.58 -16.18 3.73
CA TYR A 255 -5.06 -14.89 3.22
C TYR A 255 -6.43 -14.52 3.80
N PHE A 256 -7.37 -15.48 3.89
CA PHE A 256 -8.69 -15.26 4.47
C PHE A 256 -8.64 -15.11 6.00
N GLU A 257 -7.84 -15.91 6.69
CA GLU A 257 -7.66 -15.79 8.15
C GLU A 257 -7.14 -14.40 8.55
N LYS A 258 -6.20 -13.86 7.78
CA LYS A 258 -5.66 -12.51 7.96
C LYS A 258 -6.60 -11.40 7.46
N ARG A 259 -7.71 -11.75 6.84
CA ARG A 259 -8.70 -10.81 6.29
C ARG A 259 -8.10 -9.81 5.29
N TYR A 260 -7.13 -10.24 4.49
CA TYR A 260 -6.52 -9.39 3.45
C TYR A 260 -7.46 -9.09 2.29
N GLY A 261 -8.50 -9.91 2.09
CA GLY A 261 -9.55 -9.74 1.09
C GLY A 261 -10.68 -10.75 1.28
N PHE A 262 -11.75 -10.56 0.53
CA PHE A 262 -12.92 -11.44 0.52
C PHE A 262 -12.89 -12.44 -0.63
N ASP A 263 -12.11 -12.16 -1.68
CA ASP A 263 -11.89 -13.02 -2.84
C ASP A 263 -10.52 -13.69 -2.74
N LYS A 264 -10.31 -14.74 -3.53
CA LYS A 264 -9.01 -15.39 -3.65
C LYS A 264 -7.95 -14.42 -4.17
N PRO A 265 -6.71 -14.45 -3.66
CA PRO A 265 -5.64 -13.66 -4.24
C PRO A 265 -5.30 -14.18 -5.64
N ILE A 266 -5.05 -13.27 -6.58
CA ILE A 266 -4.58 -13.65 -7.93
C ILE A 266 -3.22 -14.35 -7.86
N LYS A 267 -2.34 -13.85 -7.00
CA LYS A 267 -0.99 -14.40 -6.85
C LYS A 267 -0.54 -14.30 -5.40
N HIS A 268 0.22 -15.29 -4.97
CA HIS A 268 1.01 -15.20 -3.74
C HIS A 268 2.51 -15.28 -4.05
N VAL A 269 3.31 -14.69 -3.19
CA VAL A 269 4.77 -14.67 -3.31
C VAL A 269 5.37 -15.04 -1.97
N HIS A 270 5.95 -16.22 -1.89
CA HIS A 270 6.65 -16.66 -0.69
C HIS A 270 8.15 -16.43 -0.87
N ILE A 271 8.76 -15.63 -0.02
CA ILE A 271 10.18 -15.24 -0.05
C ILE A 271 10.87 -15.83 1.17
N SER A 272 12.02 -16.44 0.95
CA SER A 272 13.00 -16.76 1.99
C SER A 272 14.33 -16.26 1.44
N ALA A 273 14.85 -15.20 2.05
CA ALA A 273 16.07 -14.54 1.63
C ALA A 273 17.15 -14.71 2.71
N ASP A 274 18.30 -15.22 2.28
CA ASP A 274 19.50 -15.38 3.10
C ASP A 274 20.68 -14.76 2.33
N GLY A 275 21.03 -13.52 2.70
CA GLY A 275 22.05 -12.76 1.97
C GLY A 275 22.51 -11.54 2.74
N ALA A 276 22.54 -10.38 2.07
CA ALA A 276 22.87 -9.10 2.71
C ALA A 276 21.89 -8.68 3.82
N VAL A 277 20.68 -9.23 3.80
CA VAL A 277 19.63 -9.12 4.82
C VAL A 277 18.89 -10.45 4.86
N VAL A 278 18.68 -10.98 6.07
CA VAL A 278 17.91 -12.21 6.29
C VAL A 278 16.47 -11.84 6.60
N TYR A 279 15.53 -12.33 5.76
CA TYR A 279 14.11 -12.16 5.99
C TYR A 279 13.27 -13.23 5.28
N ASN A 280 12.10 -13.47 5.85
CA ASN A 280 11.04 -14.25 5.22
C ASN A 280 9.84 -13.34 4.95
N ALA A 281 9.11 -13.60 3.86
CA ALA A 281 7.91 -12.84 3.57
C ALA A 281 6.88 -13.68 2.81
N ILE A 282 5.62 -13.39 3.05
CA ILE A 282 4.51 -13.80 2.21
C ILE A 282 3.77 -12.56 1.75
N LEU A 283 3.65 -12.42 0.43
CA LEU A 283 2.94 -11.32 -0.22
C LEU A 283 1.79 -11.87 -1.04
N PHE A 284 0.70 -11.12 -1.09
CA PHE A 284 -0.49 -11.44 -1.86
C PHE A 284 -0.86 -10.28 -2.77
N ILE A 285 -1.21 -10.60 -4.00
CA ILE A 285 -1.81 -9.68 -4.95
C ILE A 285 -3.30 -9.99 -4.99
N PRO A 286 -4.19 -9.13 -4.44
CA PRO A 286 -5.63 -9.35 -4.43
C PRO A 286 -6.22 -9.24 -5.85
N GLU A 287 -7.39 -9.85 -6.07
CA GLU A 287 -8.12 -9.72 -7.34
C GLU A 287 -8.86 -8.40 -7.46
N LYS A 288 -9.45 -7.92 -6.36
CA LYS A 288 -10.28 -6.72 -6.32
C LYS A 288 -9.74 -5.67 -5.37
N THR A 289 -10.04 -4.42 -5.68
CA THR A 289 -9.75 -3.31 -4.77
C THR A 289 -10.62 -3.39 -3.51
N PRO A 290 -10.05 -3.18 -2.32
CA PRO A 290 -10.84 -2.91 -1.13
C PRO A 290 -11.77 -1.70 -1.33
N PHE A 291 -12.90 -1.70 -0.62
CA PHE A 291 -13.90 -0.63 -0.74
C PHE A 291 -13.32 0.77 -0.46
N ASP A 292 -12.40 0.87 0.47
CA ASP A 292 -11.75 2.10 0.92
C ASP A 292 -10.46 2.45 0.14
N TYR A 293 -10.05 1.65 -0.87
CA TYR A 293 -8.73 1.73 -1.50
C TYR A 293 -8.38 3.13 -2.04
N TYR A 294 -9.36 3.84 -2.59
CA TYR A 294 -9.16 5.19 -3.14
C TYR A 294 -9.64 6.31 -2.19
N THR A 295 -9.84 6.00 -0.90
CA THR A 295 -10.20 6.97 0.13
C THR A 295 -8.98 7.41 0.94
N LYS A 296 -9.14 8.46 1.75
CA LYS A 296 -8.07 8.95 2.65
C LYS A 296 -7.85 8.04 3.85
N GLU A 297 -8.81 7.20 4.16
CA GLU A 297 -8.79 6.23 5.26
C GLU A 297 -7.96 4.99 4.93
N TYR A 298 -7.69 4.75 3.63
CA TYR A 298 -6.87 3.62 3.24
C TYR A 298 -5.40 3.80 3.64
N GLU A 299 -4.93 2.89 4.46
CA GLU A 299 -3.54 2.84 4.88
C GLU A 299 -2.82 1.68 4.18
N LYS A 300 -1.80 2.03 3.40
CA LYS A 300 -0.91 1.05 2.78
C LYS A 300 0.07 0.47 3.78
N GLY A 301 0.60 -0.70 3.52
CA GLY A 301 1.71 -1.29 4.26
C GLY A 301 1.59 -2.79 4.39
N LEU A 302 2.72 -3.41 4.71
CA LEU A 302 2.82 -4.81 5.06
C LEU A 302 2.96 -4.96 6.57
N GLU A 303 2.45 -6.06 7.13
CA GLU A 303 2.73 -6.41 8.51
C GLU A 303 4.25 -6.67 8.66
N LEU A 304 4.87 -6.05 9.64
CA LEU A 304 6.28 -6.23 9.92
C LEU A 304 6.45 -6.98 11.23
N TYR A 305 7.13 -8.12 11.15
CA TYR A 305 7.49 -8.96 12.29
C TYR A 305 9.00 -8.94 12.53
N SER A 306 9.38 -9.15 13.76
CA SER A 306 10.75 -9.48 14.15
C SER A 306 10.71 -10.69 15.09
N ASN A 307 11.36 -11.79 14.71
CA ASN A 307 11.35 -13.04 15.46
C ASN A 307 9.94 -13.56 15.81
N GLY A 308 8.97 -13.42 14.88
CA GLY A 308 7.60 -13.86 15.08
C GLY A 308 6.72 -12.96 15.96
N VAL A 309 7.24 -11.80 16.38
CA VAL A 309 6.49 -10.77 17.11
C VAL A 309 6.12 -9.63 16.19
N LEU A 310 4.86 -9.22 16.17
CA LEU A 310 4.40 -8.10 15.38
C LEU A 310 4.97 -6.79 15.89
N ILE A 311 5.64 -6.05 15.00
CA ILE A 311 6.25 -4.75 15.26
C ILE A 311 5.34 -3.62 14.74
N MET A 312 4.91 -3.74 13.50
CA MET A 312 4.03 -2.77 12.85
C MET A 312 2.96 -3.49 12.02
N ASP A 313 1.72 -3.09 12.19
CA ASP A 313 0.58 -3.62 11.44
C ASP A 313 0.63 -3.22 9.96
N LYS A 314 1.11 -1.99 9.69
CA LYS A 314 1.19 -1.39 8.36
C LYS A 314 2.49 -0.62 8.20
N CYS A 315 3.56 -1.33 7.85
CA CYS A 315 4.83 -0.72 7.52
C CYS A 315 4.79 -0.19 6.09
N SER A 316 4.52 1.11 5.95
CA SER A 316 4.36 1.79 4.66
C SER A 316 5.65 1.88 3.85
N ASP A 317 6.82 1.79 4.52
CA ASP A 317 8.14 1.90 3.90
C ASP A 317 8.53 0.63 3.12
N LEU A 318 7.83 -0.48 3.32
CA LEU A 318 8.11 -1.76 2.64
C LEU A 318 7.60 -1.82 1.21
N VAL A 319 6.60 -0.99 0.86
CA VAL A 319 6.01 -0.98 -0.48
C VAL A 319 5.81 0.45 -0.97
N PRO A 320 6.15 0.74 -2.25
CA PRO A 320 5.86 2.04 -2.83
C PRO A 320 4.36 2.25 -3.03
N ASP A 321 3.93 3.51 -3.20
CA ASP A 321 2.50 3.85 -3.34
C ASP A 321 1.82 3.13 -4.51
N TYR A 322 2.52 2.93 -5.61
CA TYR A 322 1.98 2.25 -6.78
C TYR A 322 1.81 0.73 -6.61
N PHE A 323 2.35 0.14 -5.54
CA PHE A 323 2.11 -1.24 -5.12
C PHE A 323 1.35 -1.33 -3.81
N SER A 324 0.65 -0.28 -3.39
CA SER A 324 -0.12 -0.21 -2.13
C SER A 324 -1.21 -1.28 -2.01
N PHE A 325 -1.62 -1.89 -3.11
CA PHE A 325 -2.58 -3.00 -3.12
C PHE A 325 -2.00 -4.31 -2.59
N VAL A 326 -0.68 -4.45 -2.52
CA VAL A 326 -0.05 -5.69 -2.02
C VAL A 326 -0.32 -5.83 -0.53
N LYS A 327 -0.78 -6.99 -0.12
CA LYS A 327 -1.00 -7.40 1.27
C LYS A 327 0.01 -8.46 1.66
N GLY A 328 0.21 -8.64 2.95
CA GLY A 328 1.11 -9.67 3.43
C GLY A 328 2.00 -9.20 4.56
N MET A 329 3.06 -9.94 4.79
CA MET A 329 3.94 -9.71 5.93
C MET A 329 5.40 -10.00 5.61
N VAL A 330 6.25 -9.39 6.42
CA VAL A 330 7.71 -9.53 6.41
C VAL A 330 8.17 -9.83 7.82
N ASP A 331 9.00 -10.85 7.99
CA ASP A 331 9.62 -11.22 9.26
C ASP A 331 11.13 -11.21 9.09
N SER A 332 11.83 -10.34 9.81
CA SER A 332 13.29 -10.22 9.76
C SER A 332 13.89 -10.14 11.17
N GLU A 333 15.00 -10.82 11.33
CA GLU A 333 15.79 -10.83 12.56
C GLU A 333 16.81 -9.67 12.64
N ASP A 334 17.13 -9.08 11.47
CA ASP A 334 18.21 -8.08 11.31
C ASP A 334 17.76 -6.62 11.50
N LEU A 335 16.48 -6.38 11.90
CA LEU A 335 15.93 -5.04 12.01
C LEU A 335 16.43 -4.29 13.23
N SER A 336 16.85 -3.05 13.04
CA SER A 336 17.18 -2.12 14.13
C SER A 336 15.92 -1.45 14.65
N LEU A 337 15.36 -2.00 15.74
CA LEU A 337 14.15 -1.50 16.36
C LEU A 337 14.46 -0.36 17.34
N ASN A 338 13.52 0.58 17.51
CA ASN A 338 13.57 1.53 18.62
C ASN A 338 13.15 0.85 19.95
N ILE A 339 13.19 1.59 21.03
CA ILE A 339 12.90 1.08 22.38
C ILE A 339 11.46 0.54 22.49
N SER A 340 10.48 1.24 21.91
CA SER A 340 9.06 0.82 21.91
C SER A 340 8.74 -0.27 20.89
N ARG A 341 9.65 -0.54 19.95
CA ARG A 341 9.42 -1.38 18.77
C ARG A 341 8.23 -0.95 17.90
N GLU A 342 7.73 0.27 18.08
CA GLU A 342 6.63 0.83 17.28
C GLU A 342 7.15 1.65 16.09
N LEU A 343 8.43 2.03 16.12
CA LEU A 343 9.08 2.82 15.08
C LEU A 343 10.42 2.18 14.68
N LEU A 344 10.73 2.24 13.41
CA LEU A 344 12.03 1.86 12.88
C LEU A 344 12.95 3.08 12.87
N GLN A 345 14.17 2.93 13.35
CA GLN A 345 15.21 3.92 13.11
C GLN A 345 15.65 3.76 11.66
N HIS A 346 15.84 4.86 10.89
CA HIS A 346 16.27 4.89 9.48
C HIS A 346 17.14 3.69 9.10
N ASP A 347 16.49 2.54 8.86
CA ASP A 347 17.17 1.26 8.79
C ASP A 347 17.59 0.99 7.35
N ARG A 348 18.89 0.79 7.14
CA ARG A 348 19.45 0.36 5.85
C ARG A 348 18.89 -1.01 5.42
N GLN A 349 18.68 -1.90 6.38
CA GLN A 349 18.13 -3.23 6.14
C GLN A 349 16.70 -3.15 5.62
N LEU A 350 15.86 -2.31 6.22
CA LEU A 350 14.48 -2.09 5.76
C LEU A 350 14.44 -1.60 4.30
N LYS A 351 15.32 -0.67 3.92
CA LYS A 351 15.42 -0.17 2.54
C LYS A 351 15.85 -1.26 1.56
N LEU A 352 16.73 -2.16 1.98
CA LEU A 352 17.14 -3.32 1.15
C LEU A 352 15.99 -4.31 0.99
N ILE A 353 15.27 -4.61 2.08
CA ILE A 353 14.07 -5.47 2.06
C ILE A 353 13.03 -4.86 1.11
N ALA A 354 12.71 -3.57 1.28
CA ALA A 354 11.74 -2.85 0.44
C ALA A 354 12.11 -2.91 -1.06
N LYS A 355 13.39 -2.69 -1.39
CA LYS A 355 13.89 -2.80 -2.77
C LYS A 355 13.71 -4.22 -3.33
N ASN A 356 14.03 -5.24 -2.54
CA ASN A 356 13.87 -6.63 -2.94
C ASN A 356 12.40 -7.00 -3.14
N ILE A 357 11.52 -6.58 -2.23
CA ILE A 357 10.07 -6.76 -2.31
C ILE A 357 9.53 -6.09 -3.59
N LYS A 358 9.88 -4.82 -3.82
CA LYS A 358 9.51 -4.08 -5.03
C LYS A 358 9.86 -4.84 -6.30
N ASN A 359 11.11 -5.27 -6.42
CA ASN A 359 11.58 -6.03 -7.58
C ASN A 359 10.85 -7.36 -7.74
N LYS A 360 10.55 -8.03 -6.63
CA LYS A 360 9.84 -9.32 -6.65
C LYS A 360 8.39 -9.15 -7.08
N ILE A 361 7.70 -8.11 -6.59
CA ILE A 361 6.33 -7.78 -7.04
C ILE A 361 6.33 -7.47 -8.54
N LYS A 362 7.23 -6.59 -9.01
CA LYS A 362 7.38 -6.28 -10.44
C LYS A 362 7.57 -7.55 -11.28
N SER A 363 8.50 -8.42 -10.90
CA SER A 363 8.77 -9.68 -11.61
C SER A 363 7.55 -10.62 -11.64
N GLN A 364 6.77 -10.67 -10.55
CA GLN A 364 5.55 -11.49 -10.52
C GLN A 364 4.45 -10.92 -11.41
N LEU A 365 4.28 -9.59 -11.44
CA LEU A 365 3.34 -8.94 -12.36
C LEU A 365 3.74 -9.13 -13.82
N GLN A 366 5.04 -9.07 -14.14
CA GLN A 366 5.55 -9.36 -15.48
C GLN A 366 5.32 -10.83 -15.88
N SER A 367 5.54 -11.78 -14.96
CA SER A 367 5.23 -13.20 -15.21
C SER A 367 3.73 -13.39 -15.43
N LEU A 368 2.87 -12.78 -14.60
CA LEU A 368 1.43 -12.85 -14.74
C LEU A 368 0.97 -12.28 -16.11
N LEU A 369 1.52 -11.14 -16.52
CA LEU A 369 1.25 -10.51 -17.82
C LEU A 369 1.63 -11.41 -18.99
N LYS A 370 2.76 -12.11 -18.90
CA LYS A 370 3.29 -12.96 -19.95
C LYS A 370 2.62 -14.32 -20.02
N ASP A 371 2.44 -14.96 -18.87
CA ASP A 371 2.11 -16.38 -18.77
C ASP A 371 0.60 -16.60 -18.46
N GLU A 372 -0.07 -15.63 -17.86
CA GLU A 372 -1.45 -15.72 -17.37
C GLU A 372 -2.25 -14.46 -17.73
N ARG A 373 -2.27 -14.09 -19.01
CA ARG A 373 -2.80 -12.81 -19.53
C ARG A 373 -4.18 -12.45 -19.02
N GLU A 374 -5.12 -13.38 -19.01
CA GLU A 374 -6.50 -13.12 -18.55
C GLU A 374 -6.55 -12.74 -17.06
N GLN A 375 -5.68 -13.34 -16.24
CA GLN A 375 -5.60 -12.98 -14.82
C GLN A 375 -4.96 -11.59 -14.65
N TYR A 376 -3.96 -11.28 -15.47
CA TYR A 376 -3.35 -9.95 -15.46
C TYR A 376 -4.34 -8.87 -15.88
N GLU A 377 -5.21 -9.11 -16.85
CA GLU A 377 -6.23 -8.16 -17.27
C GLU A 377 -7.27 -7.91 -16.17
N LYS A 378 -7.68 -8.93 -15.40
CA LYS A 378 -8.53 -8.75 -14.20
C LYS A 378 -7.83 -7.91 -13.14
N PHE A 379 -6.57 -8.20 -12.85
CA PHE A 379 -5.73 -7.39 -11.98
C PHE A 379 -5.66 -5.94 -12.47
N TYR A 380 -5.40 -5.74 -13.77
CA TYR A 380 -5.24 -4.42 -14.35
C TYR A 380 -6.53 -3.59 -14.33
N GLN A 381 -7.70 -4.21 -14.50
CA GLN A 381 -9.00 -3.56 -14.33
C GLN A 381 -9.18 -2.99 -12.91
N SER A 382 -8.65 -3.69 -11.90
CA SER A 382 -8.74 -3.26 -10.49
C SER A 382 -7.67 -2.22 -10.11
N PHE A 383 -6.42 -2.39 -10.56
CA PHE A 383 -5.26 -1.65 -10.08
C PHE A 383 -4.47 -0.89 -11.15
N GLY A 384 -4.88 -0.96 -12.42
CA GLY A 384 -4.18 -0.30 -13.54
C GLY A 384 -4.08 1.21 -13.35
N ARG A 385 -5.14 1.85 -12.81
CA ARG A 385 -5.13 3.28 -12.47
C ARG A 385 -4.03 3.61 -11.45
N GLN A 386 -3.81 2.75 -10.47
CA GLN A 386 -2.76 2.94 -9.46
C GLN A 386 -1.35 2.85 -10.05
N LEU A 387 -1.13 1.93 -11.00
CA LEU A 387 0.15 1.83 -11.71
C LEU A 387 0.42 3.08 -12.55
N LYS A 388 -0.59 3.57 -13.27
CA LYS A 388 -0.51 4.82 -14.06
C LYS A 388 -0.24 6.04 -13.16
N PHE A 389 -0.95 6.12 -12.02
CA PHE A 389 -0.72 7.16 -11.02
C PHE A 389 0.70 7.11 -10.45
N GLY A 390 1.28 5.91 -10.30
CA GLY A 390 2.67 5.73 -9.87
C GLY A 390 3.70 6.36 -10.81
N VAL A 391 3.42 6.39 -12.12
CA VAL A 391 4.27 7.10 -13.09
C VAL A 391 4.11 8.61 -12.96
N TYR A 392 2.88 9.08 -12.74
CA TYR A 392 2.57 10.50 -12.65
C TYR A 392 3.10 11.13 -11.36
N SER A 393 2.86 10.50 -10.20
CA SER A 393 3.06 11.08 -8.87
C SER A 393 4.52 11.41 -8.53
N ASP A 394 5.48 10.77 -9.18
CA ASP A 394 6.90 11.00 -8.99
C ASP A 394 7.59 11.64 -10.21
N TYR A 395 6.80 12.27 -11.07
CA TYR A 395 7.29 12.94 -12.28
C TYR A 395 8.07 12.01 -13.24
N GLY A 396 7.66 10.74 -13.30
CA GLY A 396 8.24 9.73 -14.18
C GLY A 396 9.56 9.11 -13.70
N MET A 397 9.97 9.33 -12.45
CA MET A 397 11.19 8.70 -11.89
C MET A 397 11.06 7.17 -11.80
N ASN A 398 9.87 6.65 -11.54
CA ASN A 398 9.58 5.21 -11.49
C ASN A 398 9.09 4.61 -12.82
N LYS A 399 9.16 5.36 -13.93
CA LYS A 399 8.64 4.88 -15.22
C LYS A 399 9.22 3.53 -15.66
N GLU A 400 10.51 3.30 -15.46
CA GLU A 400 11.18 2.04 -15.82
C GLU A 400 10.70 0.84 -15.00
N ASP A 401 10.15 1.08 -13.81
CA ASP A 401 9.55 0.03 -13.01
C ASP A 401 8.14 -0.34 -13.47
N LEU A 402 7.42 0.59 -14.13
CA LEU A 402 5.99 0.49 -14.38
C LEU A 402 5.61 0.44 -15.87
N GLN A 403 6.36 1.08 -16.77
CA GLN A 403 5.96 1.27 -18.17
C GLN A 403 5.62 -0.04 -18.91
N ASP A 404 6.32 -1.14 -18.61
CA ASP A 404 6.08 -2.45 -19.23
C ASP A 404 4.86 -3.19 -18.64
N LEU A 405 4.30 -2.67 -17.55
CA LEU A 405 3.09 -3.19 -16.90
C LEU A 405 1.84 -2.43 -17.32
N LEU A 406 1.97 -1.29 -18.02
CA LEU A 406 0.83 -0.49 -18.43
C LEU A 406 0.15 -1.05 -19.67
N MET A 407 -1.17 -0.97 -19.68
CA MET A 407 -2.00 -1.39 -20.80
C MET A 407 -2.97 -0.29 -21.21
N PHE A 408 -3.21 -0.20 -22.50
CA PHE A 408 -4.17 0.74 -23.09
C PHE A 408 -5.01 0.03 -24.14
N TYR A 409 -6.20 0.52 -24.43
CA TYR A 409 -7.05 -0.08 -25.43
C TYR A 409 -6.55 0.26 -26.84
N SER A 410 -6.37 -0.76 -27.67
CA SER A 410 -5.91 -0.62 -29.07
C SER A 410 -7.06 -0.39 -30.04
N SER A 411 -6.91 0.58 -30.93
CA SER A 411 -7.85 0.83 -32.02
C SER A 411 -7.91 -0.32 -33.02
N THR A 412 -6.83 -1.06 -33.20
CA THR A 412 -6.70 -2.15 -34.16
C THR A 412 -7.05 -3.50 -33.55
N GLU A 413 -6.47 -3.82 -32.40
CA GLU A 413 -6.67 -5.10 -31.72
C GLU A 413 -8.01 -5.20 -30.99
N LYS A 414 -8.68 -4.07 -30.75
CA LYS A 414 -9.98 -3.96 -30.04
C LYS A 414 -9.95 -4.59 -28.64
N LYS A 415 -8.80 -4.53 -27.98
CA LYS A 415 -8.54 -5.04 -26.64
C LYS A 415 -7.42 -4.24 -25.96
N LEU A 416 -7.16 -4.52 -24.67
CA LEU A 416 -6.03 -3.97 -23.95
C LEU A 416 -4.72 -4.56 -24.49
N VAL A 417 -3.74 -3.69 -24.77
CA VAL A 417 -2.40 -4.05 -25.21
C VAL A 417 -1.35 -3.31 -24.39
N THR A 418 -0.17 -3.90 -24.25
CA THR A 418 0.99 -3.21 -23.64
C THR A 418 1.63 -2.26 -24.64
N LEU A 419 2.46 -1.35 -24.15
CA LEU A 419 3.26 -0.48 -25.01
C LEU A 419 4.26 -1.29 -25.87
N ASP A 420 4.76 -2.40 -25.36
CA ASP A 420 5.65 -3.29 -26.11
C ASP A 420 4.94 -3.99 -27.27
N GLU A 421 3.74 -4.48 -27.03
CA GLU A 421 2.89 -5.06 -28.07
C GLU A 421 2.54 -4.05 -29.15
N TYR A 422 2.22 -2.79 -28.78
CA TYR A 422 1.97 -1.70 -29.72
C TYR A 422 3.20 -1.41 -30.59
N VAL A 423 4.37 -1.14 -29.95
CA VAL A 423 5.60 -0.81 -30.67
C VAL A 423 6.06 -1.94 -31.57
N SER A 424 5.83 -3.20 -31.21
CA SER A 424 6.19 -4.35 -32.04
C SER A 424 5.39 -4.43 -33.35
N ARG A 425 4.20 -3.81 -33.41
CA ARG A 425 3.32 -3.77 -34.61
C ARG A 425 3.48 -2.47 -35.40
N MET A 426 4.22 -1.48 -34.89
CA MET A 426 4.38 -0.20 -35.60
C MET A 426 5.01 -0.39 -36.98
N PRO A 427 4.45 0.20 -38.04
CA PRO A 427 5.12 0.33 -39.33
C PRO A 427 6.47 1.07 -39.22
N GLU A 428 7.41 0.78 -40.13
CA GLU A 428 8.74 1.39 -40.10
C GLU A 428 8.73 2.92 -40.25
N ASP A 429 7.78 3.44 -41.00
CA ASP A 429 7.57 4.88 -41.25
C ASP A 429 6.84 5.59 -40.10
N GLN A 430 6.24 4.86 -39.17
CA GLN A 430 5.56 5.44 -38.00
C GLN A 430 6.56 5.94 -36.97
N LYS A 431 6.58 7.26 -36.72
CA LYS A 431 7.53 7.92 -35.82
C LYS A 431 7.03 7.92 -34.36
N TYR A 432 5.72 8.03 -34.13
CA TYR A 432 5.11 8.29 -32.82
C TYR A 432 4.17 7.18 -32.38
N ILE A 433 4.00 7.02 -31.08
CA ILE A 433 2.90 6.27 -30.46
C ILE A 433 1.68 7.20 -30.44
N TYR A 434 0.73 6.99 -31.34
CA TYR A 434 -0.48 7.80 -31.40
C TYR A 434 -1.48 7.40 -30.33
N TYR A 435 -2.13 8.40 -29.72
CA TYR A 435 -3.22 8.17 -28.79
C TYR A 435 -4.35 9.18 -28.97
N ALA A 436 -5.54 8.76 -28.59
CA ALA A 436 -6.74 9.60 -28.55
C ALA A 436 -7.38 9.45 -27.16
N SER A 437 -7.75 10.57 -26.53
CA SER A 437 -8.34 10.62 -25.21
C SER A 437 -9.82 10.97 -25.25
N GLY A 438 -10.61 10.41 -24.34
CA GLY A 438 -12.04 10.72 -24.23
C GLY A 438 -12.77 9.84 -23.21
N GLU A 439 -14.02 10.18 -22.91
CA GLU A 439 -14.83 9.55 -21.85
C GLU A 439 -15.14 8.06 -22.10
N SER A 440 -15.09 7.61 -23.34
CA SER A 440 -15.36 6.21 -23.71
C SER A 440 -14.77 5.85 -25.08
N ILE A 441 -14.50 4.56 -25.27
CA ILE A 441 -14.05 4.00 -26.56
C ILE A 441 -14.97 4.43 -27.71
N ALA A 442 -16.29 4.29 -27.53
CA ALA A 442 -17.28 4.62 -28.55
C ALA A 442 -17.27 6.10 -28.98
N ARG A 443 -16.83 6.99 -28.08
CA ARG A 443 -16.68 8.41 -28.37
C ARG A 443 -15.36 8.71 -29.06
N ILE A 444 -14.28 8.10 -28.61
CA ILE A 444 -12.94 8.24 -29.22
C ILE A 444 -12.96 7.76 -30.67
N GLU A 445 -13.64 6.67 -31.00
CA GLU A 445 -13.76 6.13 -32.36
C GLU A 445 -14.45 7.09 -33.36
N LYS A 446 -15.17 8.10 -32.87
CA LYS A 446 -15.87 9.10 -33.67
C LYS A 446 -15.16 10.45 -33.73
N LEU A 447 -13.97 10.58 -33.15
CA LEU A 447 -13.23 11.82 -33.15
C LEU A 447 -12.71 12.15 -34.57
N PRO A 448 -13.09 13.30 -35.14
CA PRO A 448 -12.62 13.71 -36.48
C PRO A 448 -11.09 13.84 -36.55
N GLN A 449 -10.47 14.18 -35.46
CA GLN A 449 -9.00 14.34 -35.36
C GLN A 449 -8.23 13.03 -35.62
N ALA A 450 -8.90 11.89 -35.44
CA ALA A 450 -8.32 10.57 -35.65
C ALA A 450 -8.31 10.14 -37.13
N GLU A 451 -9.08 10.82 -38.00
CA GLU A 451 -9.27 10.42 -39.42
C GLU A 451 -7.94 10.22 -40.16
N MET A 452 -7.00 11.16 -40.03
CA MET A 452 -5.71 11.12 -40.72
C MET A 452 -4.81 9.97 -40.25
N VAL A 453 -4.77 9.71 -38.94
CA VAL A 453 -3.98 8.60 -38.36
C VAL A 453 -4.56 7.26 -38.80
N ALA A 454 -5.90 7.13 -38.78
CA ALA A 454 -6.59 5.94 -39.23
C ALA A 454 -6.39 5.66 -40.73
N ASP A 455 -6.42 6.70 -41.58
CA ASP A 455 -6.20 6.56 -43.02
C ASP A 455 -4.79 6.13 -43.41
N LYS A 456 -3.78 6.49 -42.62
CA LYS A 456 -2.44 5.97 -42.79
C LYS A 456 -2.32 4.52 -42.31
N GLY A 457 -3.37 3.96 -41.70
CA GLY A 457 -3.38 2.62 -41.17
C GLY A 457 -2.59 2.47 -39.85
N TYR A 458 -2.32 3.59 -39.17
CA TYR A 458 -1.59 3.57 -37.93
C TYR A 458 -2.51 3.19 -36.74
N GLU A 459 -2.04 2.32 -35.88
CA GLU A 459 -2.69 1.97 -34.63
C GLU A 459 -2.73 3.17 -33.69
N MET A 460 -3.83 3.35 -32.95
CA MET A 460 -3.97 4.35 -31.90
C MET A 460 -4.29 3.68 -30.57
N LEU A 461 -3.74 4.21 -29.49
CA LEU A 461 -4.15 3.86 -28.13
C LEU A 461 -5.30 4.75 -27.68
N TYR A 462 -6.33 4.17 -27.09
CA TYR A 462 -7.47 4.91 -26.54
C TYR A 462 -7.29 5.09 -25.05
N PHE A 463 -7.28 6.33 -24.61
CA PHE A 463 -7.12 6.75 -23.23
C PHE A 463 -8.48 7.08 -22.64
N THR A 464 -8.96 6.23 -21.74
CA THR A 464 -10.28 6.36 -21.12
C THR A 464 -10.20 6.66 -19.62
N ASP A 465 -9.04 6.53 -19.00
CA ASP A 465 -8.81 6.94 -17.63
C ASP A 465 -8.27 8.37 -17.57
N GLU A 466 -8.78 9.18 -16.65
CA GLU A 466 -8.35 10.58 -16.46
C GLU A 466 -6.84 10.74 -16.24
N ILE A 467 -6.17 9.71 -15.72
CA ILE A 467 -4.73 9.71 -15.47
C ILE A 467 -3.87 9.37 -16.69
N ASP A 468 -4.45 8.79 -17.75
CA ASP A 468 -3.71 8.23 -18.88
C ASP A 468 -2.76 9.24 -19.53
N GLU A 469 -3.30 10.39 -19.88
CA GLU A 469 -2.54 11.42 -20.59
C GLU A 469 -1.46 12.05 -19.71
N PHE A 470 -1.74 12.20 -18.42
CA PHE A 470 -0.75 12.68 -17.46
C PHE A 470 0.40 11.68 -17.28
N ALA A 471 0.08 10.39 -17.20
CA ALA A 471 1.09 9.34 -17.06
C ALA A 471 2.02 9.28 -18.28
N VAL A 472 1.48 9.30 -19.51
CA VAL A 472 2.34 9.25 -20.73
C VAL A 472 3.14 10.52 -20.92
N LYS A 473 2.65 11.68 -20.49
CA LYS A 473 3.44 12.93 -20.50
C LYS A 473 4.62 12.85 -19.55
N MET A 474 4.44 12.31 -18.34
CA MET A 474 5.57 12.10 -17.42
C MET A 474 6.53 11.02 -17.94
N MET A 475 6.01 10.03 -18.67
CA MET A 475 6.85 9.01 -19.33
C MET A 475 7.65 9.57 -20.48
N MET A 476 7.12 10.58 -21.21
CA MET A 476 7.66 11.26 -22.39
C MET A 476 7.80 10.35 -23.61
N LYS A 477 8.44 9.22 -23.48
CA LYS A 477 8.66 8.23 -24.53
C LYS A 477 8.67 6.81 -23.98
N TYR A 478 8.35 5.86 -24.82
CA TYR A 478 8.56 4.43 -24.55
C TYR A 478 9.53 3.86 -25.58
N LYS A 479 10.64 3.25 -25.13
CA LYS A 479 11.83 2.97 -25.95
C LYS A 479 12.25 4.25 -26.67
N ASP A 480 12.33 4.25 -28.00
CA ASP A 480 12.74 5.43 -28.80
C ASP A 480 11.55 6.19 -29.39
N LYS A 481 10.30 5.82 -29.07
CA LYS A 481 9.09 6.39 -29.64
C LYS A 481 8.42 7.35 -28.67
N GLU A 482 8.17 8.59 -29.11
CA GLU A 482 7.45 9.61 -28.35
C GLU A 482 5.93 9.40 -28.49
N PHE A 483 5.17 9.84 -27.48
CA PHE A 483 3.72 9.83 -27.51
C PHE A 483 3.19 11.07 -28.24
N LYS A 484 2.15 10.90 -29.06
CA LYS A 484 1.53 11.99 -29.84
C LYS A 484 0.00 11.89 -29.77
N SER A 485 -0.64 12.94 -29.26
CA SER A 485 -2.10 13.04 -29.24
C SER A 485 -2.63 13.30 -30.66
N VAL A 486 -3.71 12.64 -31.03
CA VAL A 486 -4.43 12.95 -32.28
C VAL A 486 -5.02 14.36 -32.29
N SER A 487 -5.24 14.96 -31.12
CA SER A 487 -5.69 16.35 -30.97
C SER A 487 -4.55 17.37 -30.94
N SER A 488 -3.29 16.95 -31.10
CA SER A 488 -2.14 17.85 -31.22
C SER A 488 -2.19 18.66 -32.50
N GLY A 489 -1.76 19.91 -32.47
CA GLY A 489 -1.74 20.83 -33.63
C GLY A 489 -0.91 20.33 -34.81
N ASP A 490 0.13 19.53 -34.55
CA ASP A 490 0.98 18.85 -35.54
C ASP A 490 1.02 17.35 -35.23
N LEU A 491 0.67 16.51 -36.20
CA LEU A 491 0.71 15.04 -36.05
C LEU A 491 2.05 14.42 -36.46
N GLY A 492 2.94 15.18 -37.10
CA GLY A 492 4.21 14.67 -37.63
C GLY A 492 4.06 13.61 -38.73
N ILE A 493 2.93 13.57 -39.38
CA ILE A 493 2.64 12.70 -40.54
C ILE A 493 2.95 13.48 -41.81
N GLU A 494 3.92 13.01 -42.58
CA GLU A 494 4.26 13.59 -43.90
C GLU A 494 3.16 13.24 -44.89
N GLN A 495 2.62 14.27 -45.58
CA GLN A 495 1.69 14.07 -46.68
C GLN A 495 2.49 14.03 -47.99
N ASP A 496 2.44 12.91 -48.71
CA ASP A 496 3.03 12.81 -50.02
C ASP A 496 2.34 13.80 -50.99
N GLN A 497 3.06 14.86 -51.40
CA GLN A 497 2.75 15.82 -52.48
C GLN A 497 1.74 16.95 -52.20
N GLU A 498 1.07 17.09 -51.06
CA GLU A 498 0.08 18.17 -50.83
C GLU A 498 0.61 19.39 -50.02
N GLU A 499 1.86 19.42 -49.62
CA GLU A 499 2.39 20.56 -48.84
C GLU A 499 2.27 21.93 -49.56
N ASN A 500 2.37 21.95 -50.87
CA ASN A 500 2.24 23.19 -51.65
C ASN A 500 0.78 23.65 -51.78
N SER A 501 -0.22 22.75 -51.74
CA SER A 501 -1.62 23.14 -51.85
C SER A 501 -2.16 23.70 -50.53
N SER A 502 -1.82 23.11 -49.40
CA SER A 502 -2.33 23.53 -48.10
C SER A 502 -1.76 24.89 -47.65
N ALA A 503 -0.50 25.19 -47.96
CA ALA A 503 0.09 26.48 -47.67
C ALA A 503 -0.51 27.60 -48.58
N ALA A 504 -0.84 27.26 -49.83
CA ALA A 504 -1.52 28.18 -50.72
C ALA A 504 -2.99 28.42 -50.25
N GLU A 505 -3.69 27.38 -49.85
CA GLU A 505 -5.06 27.46 -49.33
C GLU A 505 -5.14 28.26 -48.02
N GLU A 506 -4.17 28.13 -47.13
CA GLU A 506 -4.08 28.94 -45.91
C GLU A 506 -3.83 30.40 -46.22
N THR A 507 -2.97 30.67 -47.23
CA THR A 507 -2.68 32.04 -47.69
C THR A 507 -3.87 32.67 -48.39
N ASP A 508 -4.56 31.92 -49.27
CA ASP A 508 -5.73 32.40 -50.02
C ASP A 508 -6.95 32.68 -49.12
N ASN A 509 -7.03 32.07 -47.97
CA ASN A 509 -8.16 32.23 -47.04
C ASN A 509 -7.78 32.96 -45.75
N LYS A 510 -6.62 33.51 -45.67
CA LYS A 510 -6.08 34.15 -44.45
C LYS A 510 -7.00 35.23 -43.89
N ASP A 511 -7.49 36.15 -44.72
CA ASP A 511 -8.35 37.24 -44.28
C ASP A 511 -9.68 36.70 -43.64
N LEU A 512 -10.23 35.60 -44.18
CA LEU A 512 -11.37 34.95 -43.59
C LEU A 512 -11.06 34.31 -42.25
N PHE A 513 -9.95 33.59 -42.14
CA PHE A 513 -9.52 32.95 -40.89
C PHE A 513 -9.18 33.95 -39.79
N ASP A 514 -8.48 35.06 -40.15
CA ASP A 514 -8.19 36.16 -39.24
C ASP A 514 -9.49 36.84 -38.74
N TYR A 515 -10.48 37.00 -39.61
CA TYR A 515 -11.78 37.55 -39.26
C TYR A 515 -12.53 36.60 -38.28
N MET A 516 -12.56 35.29 -38.57
CA MET A 516 -13.16 34.29 -37.71
C MET A 516 -12.46 34.23 -36.33
N ALA A 517 -11.13 34.27 -36.30
CA ALA A 517 -10.36 34.33 -35.08
C ALA A 517 -10.69 35.55 -34.21
N GLY A 518 -10.88 36.72 -34.87
CA GLY A 518 -11.34 37.93 -34.21
C GLY A 518 -12.73 37.82 -33.57
N LEU A 519 -13.65 37.04 -34.15
CA LEU A 519 -14.96 36.73 -33.56
C LEU A 519 -14.89 35.77 -32.36
N LEU A 520 -13.84 34.96 -32.32
CA LEU A 520 -13.61 33.94 -31.29
C LEU A 520 -12.50 34.34 -30.29
N THR A 521 -12.28 35.65 -30.11
CA THR A 521 -11.32 36.19 -29.14
C THR A 521 -11.52 35.53 -27.77
N ASP A 522 -10.43 35.15 -27.08
CA ASP A 522 -10.40 34.43 -25.81
C ASP A 522 -10.96 32.98 -25.82
N LYS A 523 -11.47 32.50 -26.97
CA LYS A 523 -11.98 31.13 -27.14
C LYS A 523 -10.99 30.24 -27.87
N VAL A 524 -10.34 30.76 -28.92
CA VAL A 524 -9.29 30.08 -29.69
C VAL A 524 -8.11 31.01 -29.93
N THR A 525 -6.92 30.45 -30.09
CA THR A 525 -5.70 31.22 -30.40
C THR A 525 -5.65 31.59 -31.90
N LYS A 526 -6.17 30.73 -32.75
CA LYS A 526 -6.26 30.94 -34.18
C LYS A 526 -7.31 30.05 -34.85
N VAL A 527 -7.63 30.38 -36.10
CA VAL A 527 -8.39 29.56 -37.05
C VAL A 527 -7.49 29.23 -38.23
N LYS A 528 -7.47 27.98 -38.67
CA LYS A 528 -6.63 27.55 -39.82
C LYS A 528 -7.34 26.49 -40.69
N ALA A 529 -6.81 26.28 -41.89
CA ALA A 529 -7.18 25.13 -42.70
C ALA A 529 -6.77 23.81 -42.04
N SER A 530 -7.65 22.83 -42.01
CA SER A 530 -7.34 21.51 -41.48
C SER A 530 -6.62 20.65 -42.49
N LYS A 531 -5.53 20.02 -42.06
CA LYS A 531 -4.85 19.00 -42.88
C LYS A 531 -5.33 17.58 -42.56
N ARG A 532 -6.10 17.42 -41.46
CA ARG A 532 -6.50 16.11 -40.93
C ARG A 532 -7.95 15.72 -41.22
N LEU A 533 -8.81 16.71 -41.46
CA LEU A 533 -10.24 16.46 -41.70
C LEU A 533 -10.52 16.08 -43.17
N LYS A 534 -11.32 15.03 -43.35
CA LYS A 534 -11.81 14.59 -44.64
C LYS A 534 -13.33 14.71 -44.74
N SER A 535 -14.07 14.10 -43.83
CA SER A 535 -15.53 14.04 -43.85
C SER A 535 -16.19 15.11 -42.97
N HIS A 536 -15.55 15.58 -41.94
CA HIS A 536 -16.10 16.54 -40.99
C HIS A 536 -15.72 17.99 -41.35
N PRO A 537 -16.64 18.98 -41.06
CA PRO A 537 -16.41 20.38 -41.40
C PRO A 537 -15.40 21.07 -40.50
N VAL A 538 -15.27 20.64 -39.22
CA VAL A 538 -14.57 21.35 -38.19
C VAL A 538 -14.06 20.40 -37.10
N CYS A 539 -12.93 20.73 -36.47
CA CYS A 539 -12.51 20.17 -35.22
C CYS A 539 -11.70 21.20 -34.36
N LEU A 540 -11.48 20.87 -33.11
CA LEU A 540 -10.51 21.57 -32.28
C LEU A 540 -9.21 20.75 -32.19
N SER A 541 -8.09 21.45 -32.21
CA SER A 541 -6.78 20.93 -31.83
C SER A 541 -6.17 21.81 -30.74
N ALA A 542 -5.14 21.33 -30.07
CA ALA A 542 -4.40 22.10 -29.08
C ALA A 542 -2.97 22.31 -29.52
N GLU A 543 -2.44 23.52 -29.31
CA GLU A 543 -1.02 23.83 -29.41
C GLU A 543 -0.42 23.91 -27.98
N GLY A 544 0.89 23.66 -27.88
CA GLY A 544 1.56 23.66 -26.57
C GLY A 544 1.43 22.33 -25.83
N GLU A 545 1.70 22.37 -24.54
CA GLU A 545 1.82 21.16 -23.71
C GLU A 545 0.51 20.68 -23.09
N LEU A 546 -0.48 21.56 -23.01
CA LEU A 546 -1.76 21.24 -22.38
C LEU A 546 -2.77 20.82 -23.45
N SER A 547 -3.26 19.59 -23.35
CA SER A 547 -4.32 19.12 -24.21
C SER A 547 -5.70 19.60 -23.74
N ILE A 548 -6.71 19.51 -24.65
CA ILE A 548 -8.10 19.83 -24.34
C ILE A 548 -8.63 18.91 -23.24
N GLU A 549 -8.28 17.63 -23.25
CA GLU A 549 -8.71 16.66 -22.24
C GLU A 549 -8.10 16.95 -20.88
N MET A 550 -6.80 17.27 -20.86
CA MET A 550 -6.14 17.69 -19.61
C MET A 550 -6.76 18.97 -19.04
N GLU A 551 -7.14 19.95 -19.88
CA GLU A 551 -7.87 21.14 -19.44
C GLU A 551 -9.18 20.77 -18.73
N LYS A 552 -9.97 19.83 -19.30
CA LYS A 552 -11.23 19.36 -18.69
C LYS A 552 -11.00 18.78 -17.30
N ILE A 553 -10.04 17.87 -17.20
CA ILE A 553 -9.71 17.17 -15.95
C ILE A 553 -9.23 18.19 -14.91
N LEU A 554 -8.30 19.06 -15.26
CA LEU A 554 -7.78 20.06 -14.33
C LEU A 554 -8.84 21.04 -13.86
N LYS A 555 -9.76 21.47 -14.73
CA LYS A 555 -10.89 22.33 -14.35
C LYS A 555 -11.91 21.68 -13.42
N SER A 556 -12.02 20.34 -13.44
CA SER A 556 -12.86 19.62 -12.50
C SER A 556 -12.27 19.55 -11.09
N MET A 557 -10.96 19.82 -10.96
CA MET A 557 -10.27 19.80 -9.66
C MET A 557 -10.46 21.12 -8.92
N PRO A 558 -10.60 21.12 -7.58
CA PRO A 558 -10.62 22.32 -6.79
C PRO A 558 -9.37 23.19 -7.03
N ASN A 559 -9.53 24.50 -7.17
CA ASN A 559 -8.45 25.50 -7.33
C ASN A 559 -7.74 25.58 -8.72
N ASN A 560 -8.21 24.89 -9.75
CA ASN A 560 -7.60 24.92 -11.10
C ASN A 560 -8.49 25.56 -12.19
N GLN A 561 -9.37 26.49 -11.84
CA GLN A 561 -10.37 27.05 -12.76
C GLN A 561 -9.80 27.90 -13.91
N ASP A 562 -8.58 28.42 -13.78
CA ASP A 562 -7.95 29.32 -14.76
C ASP A 562 -7.07 28.61 -15.81
N VAL A 563 -6.99 27.27 -15.75
CA VAL A 563 -6.18 26.50 -16.70
C VAL A 563 -6.89 26.42 -18.04
N LYS A 564 -6.20 26.85 -19.13
CA LYS A 564 -6.73 26.83 -20.51
C LYS A 564 -5.69 26.25 -21.46
N ALA A 565 -6.14 25.36 -22.34
CA ALA A 565 -5.34 24.90 -23.48
C ALA A 565 -5.39 25.95 -24.62
N ASP A 566 -4.32 26.04 -25.39
CA ASP A 566 -4.24 26.88 -26.56
C ASP A 566 -5.00 26.19 -27.72
N LYS A 567 -6.32 26.43 -27.76
CA LYS A 567 -7.22 25.81 -28.73
C LYS A 567 -7.07 26.46 -30.10
N VAL A 568 -7.06 25.65 -31.14
CA VAL A 568 -7.06 26.04 -32.54
C VAL A 568 -8.31 25.47 -33.20
N LEU A 569 -9.09 26.31 -33.88
CA LEU A 569 -10.21 25.86 -34.69
C LEU A 569 -9.71 25.48 -36.08
N GLU A 570 -9.81 24.22 -36.44
CA GLU A 570 -9.43 23.71 -37.76
C GLU A 570 -10.66 23.54 -38.63
N ILE A 571 -10.63 24.12 -39.86
CA ILE A 571 -11.71 24.10 -40.81
C ILE A 571 -11.34 23.22 -42.03
N ASN A 572 -12.21 22.34 -42.42
CA ASN A 572 -12.08 21.55 -43.63
C ASN A 572 -12.44 22.42 -44.86
N VAL A 573 -11.44 22.90 -45.59
CA VAL A 573 -11.63 23.78 -46.74
C VAL A 573 -12.25 23.08 -47.95
N HIS A 574 -12.29 21.77 -48.00
CA HIS A 574 -12.94 20.96 -49.03
C HIS A 574 -14.39 20.61 -48.68
N HIS A 575 -14.85 20.90 -47.46
CA HIS A 575 -16.21 20.61 -47.06
C HIS A 575 -17.18 21.67 -47.61
N GLN A 576 -18.39 21.25 -47.99
CA GLN A 576 -19.41 22.14 -48.58
C GLN A 576 -19.75 23.35 -47.70
N VAL A 577 -19.71 23.19 -46.37
CA VAL A 577 -19.91 24.26 -45.40
C VAL A 577 -18.89 25.38 -45.55
N PHE A 578 -17.63 25.08 -45.88
CA PHE A 578 -16.61 26.10 -46.13
C PHE A 578 -16.90 26.95 -47.37
N HIS A 579 -17.40 26.37 -48.46
CA HIS A 579 -17.82 27.13 -49.65
C HIS A 579 -18.95 28.13 -49.30
N SER A 580 -19.92 27.68 -48.47
CA SER A 580 -21.00 28.57 -48.00
C SER A 580 -20.47 29.69 -47.08
N LEU A 581 -19.44 29.38 -46.27
CA LEU A 581 -18.77 30.36 -45.40
C LEU A 581 -17.99 31.41 -46.22
N LYS A 582 -17.28 30.98 -47.24
CA LYS A 582 -16.53 31.85 -48.14
C LYS A 582 -17.43 32.78 -48.95
N ASP A 583 -18.57 32.26 -49.46
CA ASP A 583 -19.58 33.06 -50.13
C ASP A 583 -20.22 34.10 -49.20
N ALA A 584 -20.58 33.68 -48.00
CA ALA A 584 -21.05 34.60 -46.96
C ALA A 584 -20.04 35.68 -46.62
N TYR A 585 -18.73 35.35 -46.57
CA TYR A 585 -17.68 36.33 -46.27
C TYR A 585 -17.62 37.46 -47.29
N ALA A 586 -17.92 37.18 -48.57
CA ALA A 586 -17.96 38.17 -49.64
C ALA A 586 -19.23 39.05 -49.59
N HIS A 587 -20.36 38.55 -49.13
CA HIS A 587 -21.65 39.20 -49.31
C HIS A 587 -22.43 39.49 -48.01
N ASP A 588 -22.21 38.76 -46.91
CA ASP A 588 -23.04 38.81 -45.70
C ASP A 588 -22.23 38.49 -44.44
N LYS A 589 -21.68 39.52 -43.79
CA LYS A 589 -20.86 39.38 -42.61
C LYS A 589 -21.64 38.88 -41.36
N GLU A 590 -22.93 39.14 -41.27
CA GLU A 590 -23.77 38.63 -40.17
C GLU A 590 -23.89 37.11 -40.24
N LYS A 591 -24.03 36.60 -41.47
CA LYS A 591 -24.06 35.15 -41.72
C LYS A 591 -22.72 34.50 -41.43
N VAL A 592 -21.60 35.17 -41.70
CA VAL A 592 -20.25 34.66 -41.26
C VAL A 592 -20.15 34.57 -39.74
N ASN A 593 -20.65 35.58 -39.02
CA ASN A 593 -20.63 35.57 -37.56
C ASN A 593 -21.44 34.39 -37.01
N LEU A 594 -22.63 34.14 -37.59
CA LEU A 594 -23.49 33.02 -37.24
C LEU A 594 -22.78 31.67 -37.49
N TYR A 595 -22.25 31.48 -38.70
CA TYR A 595 -21.55 30.25 -39.10
C TYR A 595 -20.30 29.97 -38.25
N THR A 596 -19.50 30.99 -38.01
CA THR A 596 -18.29 30.88 -37.17
C THR A 596 -18.62 30.41 -35.76
N ASN A 597 -19.63 31.01 -35.12
CA ASN A 597 -20.06 30.60 -33.80
C ASN A 597 -20.64 29.19 -33.78
N LEU A 598 -21.44 28.80 -34.75
CA LEU A 598 -21.99 27.47 -34.87
C LEU A 598 -20.88 26.40 -35.06
N LEU A 599 -19.92 26.63 -35.95
CA LEU A 599 -18.80 25.71 -36.19
C LEU A 599 -17.95 25.55 -34.92
N TYR A 600 -17.68 26.64 -34.22
CA TYR A 600 -16.96 26.57 -32.94
C TYR A 600 -17.76 25.77 -31.91
N GLN A 601 -19.04 26.00 -31.75
CA GLN A 601 -19.88 25.30 -30.80
C GLN A 601 -20.04 23.80 -31.14
N GLN A 602 -20.12 23.47 -32.46
CA GLN A 602 -20.07 22.07 -32.91
C GLN A 602 -18.74 21.40 -32.54
N ALA A 603 -17.62 22.09 -32.73
CA ALA A 603 -16.32 21.58 -32.37
C ALA A 603 -16.19 21.36 -30.84
N LEU A 604 -16.79 22.24 -30.00
CA LEU A 604 -16.89 22.00 -28.55
C LEU A 604 -17.69 20.73 -28.22
N LEU A 605 -18.84 20.51 -28.88
CA LEU A 605 -19.66 19.33 -28.66
C LEU A 605 -18.92 18.03 -29.05
N ILE A 606 -18.18 18.07 -30.17
CA ILE A 606 -17.34 16.94 -30.59
C ILE A 606 -16.32 16.57 -29.51
N GLU A 607 -15.65 17.57 -28.94
CA GLU A 607 -14.69 17.39 -27.86
C GLU A 607 -15.34 17.04 -26.50
N GLY A 608 -16.68 17.16 -26.39
CA GLY A 608 -17.37 16.96 -25.11
C GLY A 608 -17.21 18.11 -24.13
N LEU A 609 -16.90 19.29 -24.66
CA LEU A 609 -16.87 20.50 -23.89
C LEU A 609 -18.28 21.07 -23.73
N PRO A 610 -18.62 21.66 -22.57
CA PRO A 610 -19.92 22.27 -22.35
C PRO A 610 -20.09 23.51 -23.22
N LEU A 611 -21.28 23.69 -23.79
CA LEU A 611 -21.64 24.93 -24.42
C LEU A 611 -21.92 26.01 -23.36
N GLN A 612 -21.47 27.24 -23.58
CA GLN A 612 -21.75 28.37 -22.69
C GLN A 612 -23.23 28.72 -22.68
N ASP A 613 -23.88 28.70 -23.86
CA ASP A 613 -25.31 28.98 -24.04
C ASP A 613 -25.93 27.96 -25.02
N PRO A 614 -26.42 26.80 -24.51
CA PRO A 614 -27.12 25.81 -25.35
C PRO A 614 -28.38 26.32 -26.00
N VAL A 615 -29.10 27.30 -25.40
CA VAL A 615 -30.31 27.88 -25.92
C VAL A 615 -30.01 28.72 -27.16
N GLN A 616 -28.97 29.57 -27.06
CA GLN A 616 -28.52 30.36 -28.21
C GLN A 616 -28.05 29.47 -29.37
N PHE A 617 -27.32 28.38 -29.07
CA PHE A 617 -26.90 27.40 -30.07
C PHE A 617 -28.11 26.81 -30.84
N THR A 618 -29.15 26.41 -30.12
CA THR A 618 -30.37 25.88 -30.73
C THR A 618 -31.07 26.93 -31.58
N ASN A 619 -31.19 28.18 -31.12
CA ASN A 619 -31.76 29.29 -31.86
C ASN A 619 -30.96 29.60 -33.12
N ASP A 620 -29.66 29.54 -33.07
CA ASP A 620 -28.78 29.78 -34.23
C ASP A 620 -28.88 28.67 -35.27
N ILE A 621 -29.05 27.41 -34.86
CA ILE A 621 -29.40 26.32 -35.80
C ILE A 621 -30.72 26.59 -36.48
N CYS A 622 -31.75 27.02 -35.74
CA CYS A 622 -33.04 27.31 -36.33
C CYS A 622 -32.99 28.45 -37.38
N LYS A 623 -32.11 29.46 -37.18
CA LYS A 623 -31.93 30.56 -38.17
C LYS A 623 -31.37 30.10 -39.50
N ILE A 624 -30.58 29.03 -39.52
CA ILE A 624 -30.02 28.48 -40.78
C ILE A 624 -30.94 27.48 -41.47
N MET A 625 -31.97 27.01 -40.77
CA MET A 625 -32.99 26.12 -41.32
C MET A 625 -34.09 26.84 -42.12
N VAL A 626 -34.19 28.15 -41.97
CA VAL A 626 -35.15 29.05 -42.60
C VAL A 626 -34.45 29.92 -43.64
#